data_a720d1608232ee8876cea77e00f1e0b1
#
_entry.id   a720d1608232ee8876cea77e00f1e0b1
#
_cell.length_a   1.000
_cell.length_b   1.000
_cell.length_c   1.000
_cell.angle_alpha   90.00
_cell.angle_beta   90.00
_cell.angle_gamma   90.00
#
_symmetry.space_group_name_H-M   'P 1'
#
loop_
_entity.id
_entity.type
_entity.pdbx_description
1 polymer ?
#
loop_
_entity_poly.entity_id
_entity_poly.type
_entity_poly.pdbx_seq_one_letter_code
_entity_poly.pdbx_strand_id
1 'polypeptide(L)'
;MESNNAHKALLKISIEKNFDLLEKYLQKSQPVTINLSSLPLVEYLSSVIVSQQLSTKAAKTIWSRVHPILQSQTKYNNLETSLRSAGLSTSKANYVIGLINNLNLSSLQRRDLKELSCTEFENLLIANKGIGPWSVHMTRMFYLGDTDVMPINDLGIKHAHQYFFSEHQMNDKFYEPFRPWRTYLSLFMWKSLS
;
A
#
# COMPACT_ATOMS: atom_id res chain seq x y z
N MET A 1 3.96 18.88 9.04
CA MET A 1 4.79 18.73 10.25
C MET A 1 5.41 17.32 10.33
N GLU A 2 4.62 16.27 10.31
CA GLU A 2 5.06 14.86 10.44
C GLU A 2 6.06 14.42 9.35
N SER A 3 5.78 14.70 8.07
CA SER A 3 6.65 14.43 6.91
C SER A 3 8.08 15.00 7.08
N ASN A 4 8.19 16.23 7.59
CA ASN A 4 9.49 16.87 7.87
C ASN A 4 10.22 16.20 9.03
N ASN A 5 9.49 15.76 10.07
CA ASN A 5 10.08 15.05 11.21
C ASN A 5 10.59 13.67 10.77
N ALA A 6 9.80 12.95 9.97
CA ALA A 6 10.21 11.67 9.39
C ALA A 6 11.48 11.82 8.54
N HIS A 7 11.52 12.82 7.64
CA HIS A 7 12.68 13.06 6.79
C HIS A 7 13.95 13.34 7.61
N LYS A 8 13.86 14.23 8.61
CA LYS A 8 14.99 14.54 9.51
C LYS A 8 15.46 13.32 10.29
N ALA A 9 14.52 12.51 10.80
CA ALA A 9 14.85 11.29 11.53
C ALA A 9 15.54 10.25 10.64
N LEU A 10 15.03 10.02 9.43
CA LEU A 10 15.62 9.11 8.46
C LEU A 10 17.04 9.55 8.05
N LEU A 11 17.23 10.86 7.82
CA LEU A 11 18.54 11.41 7.52
C LEU A 11 19.53 11.20 8.70
N LYS A 12 19.09 11.47 9.93
CA LYS A 12 19.92 11.22 11.13
C LYS A 12 20.32 9.74 11.23
N ILE A 13 19.37 8.82 11.06
CA ILE A 13 19.64 7.38 11.11
C ILE A 13 20.61 6.96 10.01
N SER A 14 20.47 7.51 8.78
CA SER A 14 21.38 7.17 7.69
C SER A 14 22.83 7.59 7.98
N ILE A 15 23.05 8.74 8.61
CA ILE A 15 24.36 9.20 9.05
C ILE A 15 24.91 8.30 10.17
N GLU A 16 24.12 8.05 11.23
CA GLU A 16 24.55 7.24 12.39
C GLU A 16 24.88 5.79 12.02
N LYS A 17 24.25 5.26 10.97
CA LYS A 17 24.45 3.88 10.49
C LYS A 17 25.40 3.78 9.29
N ASN A 18 25.97 4.90 8.82
CA ASN A 18 26.84 4.96 7.65
C ASN A 18 26.17 4.41 6.38
N PHE A 19 24.88 4.74 6.16
CA PHE A 19 24.16 4.39 4.94
C PHE A 19 24.35 5.49 3.89
N ASP A 20 25.56 5.60 3.34
CA ASP A 20 26.02 6.71 2.49
C ASP A 20 25.09 7.00 1.30
N LEU A 21 24.60 5.94 0.62
CA LEU A 21 23.72 6.12 -0.54
C LEU A 21 22.35 6.67 -0.12
N LEU A 22 21.79 6.18 0.99
CA LEU A 22 20.53 6.69 1.52
C LEU A 22 20.69 8.12 2.01
N GLU A 23 21.78 8.43 2.73
CA GLU A 23 22.08 9.78 3.21
C GLU A 23 22.12 10.78 2.03
N LYS A 24 22.96 10.51 1.02
CA LYS A 24 23.09 11.35 -0.17
C LYS A 24 21.76 11.55 -0.90
N TYR A 25 20.93 10.52 -0.95
CA TYR A 25 19.62 10.59 -1.58
C TYR A 25 18.65 11.46 -0.76
N LEU A 26 18.60 11.27 0.56
CA LEU A 26 17.73 12.04 1.45
C LEU A 26 18.12 13.52 1.49
N GLN A 27 19.42 13.86 1.52
CA GLN A 27 19.90 15.26 1.49
C GLN A 27 19.41 16.04 0.27
N LYS A 28 19.22 15.37 -0.87
CA LYS A 28 18.74 15.98 -2.12
C LYS A 28 17.24 15.89 -2.30
N SER A 29 16.55 15.12 -1.47
CA SER A 29 15.11 14.87 -1.60
C SER A 29 14.28 15.86 -0.80
N GLN A 30 13.12 16.22 -1.33
CA GLN A 30 12.09 16.89 -0.53
C GLN A 30 11.33 15.85 0.31
N PRO A 31 10.83 16.24 1.50
CA PRO A 31 9.99 15.37 2.32
C PRO A 31 8.83 14.77 1.52
N VAL A 32 8.56 13.49 1.75
CA VAL A 32 7.44 12.77 1.13
C VAL A 32 6.24 12.77 2.06
N THR A 33 5.03 12.67 1.50
CA THR A 33 3.78 12.68 2.27
C THR A 33 3.01 11.39 2.05
N ILE A 34 2.42 10.85 3.11
CA ILE A 34 1.46 9.75 3.00
C ILE A 34 0.14 10.33 2.50
N ASN A 35 -0.23 9.99 1.26
CA ASN A 35 -1.50 10.44 0.67
C ASN A 35 -2.59 9.44 1.03
N LEU A 36 -3.46 9.81 1.97
CA LEU A 36 -4.56 8.95 2.40
C LEU A 36 -5.66 8.89 1.35
N SER A 37 -6.14 7.68 1.08
CA SER A 37 -7.31 7.46 0.24
C SER A 37 -8.57 8.01 0.92
N SER A 38 -9.43 8.67 0.16
CA SER A 38 -10.78 9.09 0.61
C SER A 38 -11.88 8.07 0.27
N LEU A 39 -11.54 6.99 -0.43
CA LEU A 39 -12.50 5.97 -0.85
C LEU A 39 -13.09 5.22 0.36
N PRO A 40 -14.33 4.72 0.27
CA PRO A 40 -14.84 3.70 1.16
C PRO A 40 -13.93 2.45 1.16
N LEU A 41 -13.93 1.67 2.27
CA LEU A 41 -13.01 0.54 2.44
C LEU A 41 -13.05 -0.46 1.28
N VAL A 42 -14.24 -0.90 0.87
CA VAL A 42 -14.41 -1.89 -0.21
C VAL A 42 -13.89 -1.36 -1.54
N GLU A 43 -14.13 -0.09 -1.87
CA GLU A 43 -13.60 0.52 -3.09
C GLU A 43 -12.06 0.65 -3.02
N TYR A 44 -11.54 1.05 -1.85
CA TYR A 44 -10.10 1.10 -1.64
C TYR A 44 -9.44 -0.28 -1.81
N LEU A 45 -9.96 -1.33 -1.17
CA LEU A 45 -9.44 -2.68 -1.31
C LEU A 45 -9.55 -3.20 -2.75
N SER A 46 -10.63 -2.85 -3.45
CA SER A 46 -10.78 -3.13 -4.88
C SER A 46 -9.68 -2.46 -5.71
N SER A 47 -9.33 -1.20 -5.39
CA SER A 47 -8.23 -0.49 -6.07
C SER A 47 -6.87 -1.15 -5.80
N VAL A 48 -6.67 -1.66 -4.58
CA VAL A 48 -5.46 -2.42 -4.23
C VAL A 48 -5.38 -3.73 -5.02
N ILE A 49 -6.47 -4.49 -5.15
CA ILE A 49 -6.53 -5.70 -6.00
C ILE A 49 -6.22 -5.36 -7.47
N VAL A 50 -6.79 -4.29 -7.99
CA VAL A 50 -6.50 -3.82 -9.36
C VAL A 50 -5.02 -3.60 -9.55
N SER A 51 -4.34 -2.96 -8.59
CA SER A 51 -2.93 -2.56 -8.70
C SER A 51 -1.92 -3.70 -8.57
N GLN A 52 -2.30 -4.87 -8.02
CA GLN A 52 -1.41 -6.02 -7.86
C GLN A 52 -0.72 -6.40 -9.17
N GLN A 53 0.61 -6.57 -9.14
CA GLN A 53 1.42 -7.00 -10.29
C GLN A 53 1.32 -6.10 -11.54
N LEU A 54 0.99 -4.84 -11.35
CA LEU A 54 0.90 -3.86 -12.43
C LEU A 54 1.81 -2.65 -12.14
N SER A 55 2.24 -1.98 -13.21
CA SER A 55 2.83 -0.65 -13.07
C SER A 55 1.78 0.37 -12.59
N THR A 56 2.22 1.42 -11.92
CA THR A 56 1.34 2.50 -11.44
C THR A 56 0.47 3.08 -12.56
N LYS A 57 1.04 3.24 -13.77
CA LYS A 57 0.32 3.74 -14.94
C LYS A 57 -0.79 2.79 -15.39
N ALA A 58 -0.48 1.49 -15.49
CA ALA A 58 -1.47 0.48 -15.88
C ALA A 58 -2.59 0.36 -14.84
N ALA A 59 -2.23 0.33 -13.55
CA ALA A 59 -3.20 0.29 -12.45
C ALA A 59 -4.17 1.48 -12.49
N LYS A 60 -3.65 2.70 -12.66
CA LYS A 60 -4.49 3.91 -12.80
C LYS A 60 -5.46 3.83 -13.99
N THR A 61 -4.98 3.35 -15.13
CA THR A 61 -5.81 3.21 -16.34
C THR A 61 -6.93 2.19 -16.14
N ILE A 62 -6.65 1.05 -15.51
CA ILE A 62 -7.69 0.05 -15.25
C ILE A 62 -8.64 0.55 -14.17
N TRP A 63 -8.12 1.14 -13.08
CA TRP A 63 -8.95 1.68 -12.01
C TRP A 63 -9.95 2.75 -12.51
N SER A 64 -9.54 3.65 -13.42
CA SER A 64 -10.44 4.66 -13.99
C SER A 64 -11.63 4.07 -14.76
N ARG A 65 -11.53 2.80 -15.20
CA ARG A 65 -12.63 2.07 -15.86
C ARG A 65 -13.45 1.24 -14.88
N VAL A 66 -12.79 0.67 -13.87
CA VAL A 66 -13.42 -0.19 -12.84
C VAL A 66 -14.25 0.65 -11.86
N HIS A 67 -13.70 1.76 -11.38
CA HIS A 67 -14.33 2.54 -10.31
C HIS A 67 -15.75 3.05 -10.66
N PRO A 68 -16.05 3.58 -11.86
CA PRO A 68 -17.42 3.93 -12.24
C PRO A 68 -18.39 2.74 -12.23
N ILE A 69 -17.90 1.54 -12.55
CA ILE A 69 -18.73 0.32 -12.50
C ILE A 69 -19.13 0.02 -11.04
N LEU A 70 -18.21 0.20 -10.09
CA LEU A 70 -18.48 -0.02 -8.66
C LEU A 70 -19.46 1.02 -8.09
N GLN A 71 -19.39 2.26 -8.56
CA GLN A 71 -20.27 3.34 -8.11
C GLN A 71 -21.67 3.32 -8.76
N SER A 72 -21.83 2.58 -9.86
CA SER A 72 -23.12 2.48 -10.54
C SER A 72 -24.14 1.75 -9.67
N GLN A 73 -25.25 2.42 -9.36
CA GLN A 73 -26.41 1.80 -8.69
C GLN A 73 -27.16 0.82 -9.59
N THR A 74 -26.81 0.76 -10.88
CA THR A 74 -27.43 -0.18 -11.83
C THR A 74 -26.91 -1.59 -11.49
N LYS A 75 -27.79 -2.50 -11.11
CA LYS A 75 -27.45 -3.92 -11.00
C LYS A 75 -27.02 -4.39 -12.38
N TYR A 76 -25.74 -4.51 -12.62
CA TYR A 76 -25.24 -5.14 -13.81
C TYR A 76 -25.73 -6.58 -13.86
N ASN A 77 -26.46 -6.96 -14.89
CA ASN A 77 -26.90 -8.35 -15.09
C ASN A 77 -25.71 -9.31 -15.15
N ASN A 78 -24.51 -8.79 -15.41
CA ASN A 78 -23.25 -9.54 -15.36
C ASN A 78 -22.08 -8.61 -14.93
N LEU A 79 -21.92 -8.40 -13.61
CA LEU A 79 -20.86 -7.57 -13.04
C LEU A 79 -19.46 -8.11 -13.40
N GLU A 80 -19.30 -9.44 -13.40
CA GLU A 80 -18.01 -10.06 -13.77
C GLU A 80 -17.59 -9.67 -15.19
N THR A 81 -18.50 -9.79 -16.16
CA THR A 81 -18.21 -9.41 -17.55
C THR A 81 -17.83 -7.94 -17.66
N SER A 82 -18.54 -7.04 -16.95
CA SER A 82 -18.23 -5.61 -16.96
C SER A 82 -16.84 -5.32 -16.39
N LEU A 83 -16.47 -5.94 -15.26
CA LEU A 83 -15.16 -5.78 -14.64
C LEU A 83 -14.03 -6.34 -15.54
N ARG A 84 -14.27 -7.47 -16.20
CA ARG A 84 -13.31 -8.04 -17.16
C ARG A 84 -13.12 -7.16 -18.38
N SER A 85 -14.20 -6.61 -18.92
CA SER A 85 -14.13 -5.65 -20.05
C SER A 85 -13.39 -4.36 -19.66
N ALA A 86 -13.41 -3.97 -18.38
CA ALA A 86 -12.61 -2.87 -17.86
C ALA A 86 -11.11 -3.18 -17.75
N GLY A 87 -10.70 -4.46 -17.91
CA GLY A 87 -9.31 -4.90 -17.92
C GLY A 87 -8.89 -5.79 -16.75
N LEU A 88 -9.82 -6.29 -15.95
CA LEU A 88 -9.49 -7.24 -14.88
C LEU A 88 -9.37 -8.68 -15.42
N SER A 89 -8.45 -9.44 -14.83
CA SER A 89 -8.48 -10.92 -14.99
C SER A 89 -9.73 -11.50 -14.31
N THR A 90 -10.13 -12.69 -14.72
CA THR A 90 -11.25 -13.41 -14.09
C THR A 90 -11.07 -13.50 -12.56
N SER A 91 -9.88 -13.85 -12.10
CA SER A 91 -9.59 -13.94 -10.66
C SER A 91 -9.78 -12.61 -9.95
N LYS A 92 -9.22 -11.50 -10.48
CA LYS A 92 -9.37 -10.17 -9.88
C LYS A 92 -10.81 -9.70 -9.89
N ALA A 93 -11.57 -9.95 -10.98
CA ALA A 93 -13.00 -9.63 -11.04
C ALA A 93 -13.77 -10.35 -9.93
N ASN A 94 -13.53 -11.66 -9.75
CA ASN A 94 -14.17 -12.44 -8.68
C ASN A 94 -13.75 -11.99 -7.28
N TYR A 95 -12.51 -11.57 -7.06
CA TYR A 95 -12.08 -11.01 -5.78
C TYR A 95 -12.81 -9.69 -5.46
N VAL A 96 -12.93 -8.80 -6.44
CA VAL A 96 -13.67 -7.54 -6.29
C VAL A 96 -15.15 -7.80 -6.01
N ILE A 97 -15.78 -8.73 -6.71
CA ILE A 97 -17.18 -9.14 -6.44
C ILE A 97 -17.32 -9.68 -5.02
N GLY A 98 -16.36 -10.50 -4.57
CA GLY A 98 -16.35 -11.01 -3.20
C GLY A 98 -16.29 -9.90 -2.15
N LEU A 99 -15.49 -8.86 -2.37
CA LEU A 99 -15.43 -7.70 -1.48
C LEU A 99 -16.75 -6.92 -1.44
N ILE A 100 -17.37 -6.68 -2.59
CA ILE A 100 -18.64 -5.95 -2.71
C ILE A 100 -19.76 -6.69 -1.97
N ASN A 101 -19.77 -8.01 -2.04
CA ASN A 101 -20.78 -8.85 -1.40
C ASN A 101 -20.52 -9.07 0.11
N ASN A 102 -19.39 -8.63 0.62
CA ASN A 102 -19.06 -8.74 2.05
C ASN A 102 -19.67 -7.56 2.83
N LEU A 103 -20.88 -7.75 3.34
CA LEU A 103 -21.62 -6.73 4.10
C LEU A 103 -20.87 -6.29 5.36
N ASN A 104 -20.12 -7.18 6.01
CA ASN A 104 -19.32 -6.82 7.18
C ASN A 104 -18.24 -5.80 6.82
N LEU A 105 -17.52 -6.00 5.71
CA LEU A 105 -16.52 -5.01 5.25
C LEU A 105 -17.17 -3.69 4.82
N SER A 106 -18.34 -3.76 4.18
CA SER A 106 -19.03 -2.56 3.68
C SER A 106 -19.54 -1.66 4.80
N SER A 107 -19.79 -2.21 5.98
CA SER A 107 -20.25 -1.46 7.16
C SER A 107 -19.11 -0.78 7.93
N LEU A 108 -17.86 -1.23 7.75
CA LEU A 108 -16.72 -0.74 8.50
C LEU A 108 -16.26 0.64 8.01
N GLN A 109 -16.03 1.52 8.97
CA GLN A 109 -15.41 2.82 8.73
C GLN A 109 -13.93 2.80 9.14
N ARG A 110 -13.17 3.78 8.69
CA ARG A 110 -11.75 3.90 9.04
C ARG A 110 -11.50 3.93 10.55
N ARG A 111 -12.39 4.57 11.31
CA ARG A 111 -12.27 4.63 12.78
C ARG A 111 -12.35 3.24 13.40
N ASP A 112 -13.27 2.39 12.92
CA ASP A 112 -13.47 1.04 13.45
C ASP A 112 -12.23 0.17 13.23
N LEU A 113 -11.58 0.35 12.07
CA LEU A 113 -10.33 -0.34 11.75
C LEU A 113 -9.13 0.13 12.59
N LYS A 114 -9.14 1.39 13.06
CA LYS A 114 -8.08 1.93 13.91
C LYS A 114 -8.14 1.42 15.35
N GLU A 115 -9.29 0.94 15.78
CA GLU A 115 -9.50 0.34 17.11
C GLU A 115 -9.00 -1.12 17.17
N LEU A 116 -8.80 -1.76 16.02
CA LEU A 116 -8.32 -3.14 15.95
C LEU A 116 -6.83 -3.23 16.27
N SER A 117 -6.43 -4.29 16.97
CA SER A 117 -5.03 -4.67 17.05
C SER A 117 -4.47 -5.02 15.66
N CYS A 118 -3.15 -4.98 15.49
CA CYS A 118 -2.51 -5.35 14.21
C CYS A 118 -2.94 -6.75 13.73
N THR A 119 -3.04 -7.71 14.64
CA THR A 119 -3.42 -9.09 14.31
C THR A 119 -4.89 -9.21 13.90
N GLU A 120 -5.80 -8.53 14.61
CA GLU A 120 -7.22 -8.51 14.26
C GLU A 120 -7.45 -7.86 12.89
N PHE A 121 -6.77 -6.73 12.65
CA PHE A 121 -6.82 -6.03 11.36
C PHE A 121 -6.31 -6.91 10.22
N GLU A 122 -5.18 -7.58 10.40
CA GLU A 122 -4.61 -8.48 9.40
C GLU A 122 -5.54 -9.65 9.11
N ASN A 123 -6.04 -10.33 10.14
CA ASN A 123 -6.97 -11.46 10.01
C ASN A 123 -8.26 -11.05 9.31
N LEU A 124 -8.84 -9.89 9.65
CA LEU A 124 -10.04 -9.35 9.01
C LEU A 124 -9.84 -9.19 7.50
N LEU A 125 -8.71 -8.66 7.08
CA LEU A 125 -8.46 -8.40 5.67
C LEU A 125 -8.09 -9.68 4.90
N ILE A 126 -7.20 -10.53 5.44
CA ILE A 126 -6.72 -11.76 4.80
C ILE A 126 -7.85 -12.79 4.63
N ALA A 127 -8.91 -12.75 5.46
CA ALA A 127 -10.08 -13.59 5.28
C ALA A 127 -10.77 -13.39 3.91
N ASN A 128 -10.44 -12.32 3.19
CA ASN A 128 -11.03 -12.03 1.88
C ASN A 128 -10.10 -12.49 0.74
N LYS A 129 -10.62 -13.33 -0.16
CA LYS A 129 -9.87 -13.83 -1.32
C LYS A 129 -9.29 -12.67 -2.14
N GLY A 130 -8.02 -12.78 -2.49
CA GLY A 130 -7.29 -11.76 -3.24
C GLY A 130 -6.59 -10.71 -2.34
N ILE A 131 -6.81 -10.72 -1.04
CA ILE A 131 -6.09 -9.90 -0.08
C ILE A 131 -5.00 -10.73 0.58
N GLY A 132 -3.74 -10.36 0.35
CA GLY A 132 -2.58 -10.95 1.00
C GLY A 132 -1.81 -9.91 1.85
N PRO A 133 -0.67 -10.32 2.47
CA PRO A 133 0.11 -9.44 3.35
C PRO A 133 0.51 -8.11 2.70
N TRP A 134 0.86 -8.11 1.42
CA TRP A 134 1.17 -6.88 0.68
C TRP A 134 -0.03 -5.91 0.66
N SER A 135 -1.25 -6.41 0.41
CA SER A 135 -2.47 -5.60 0.40
C SER A 135 -2.80 -5.05 1.79
N VAL A 136 -2.54 -5.84 2.84
CA VAL A 136 -2.65 -5.39 4.24
C VAL A 136 -1.69 -4.22 4.50
N HIS A 137 -0.42 -4.33 4.11
CA HIS A 137 0.56 -3.26 4.25
C HIS A 137 0.12 -1.99 3.51
N MET A 138 -0.35 -2.11 2.27
CA MET A 138 -0.87 -0.96 1.50
C MET A 138 -2.06 -0.32 2.22
N THR A 139 -2.94 -1.12 2.84
CA THR A 139 -4.11 -0.60 3.57
C THR A 139 -3.69 0.11 4.85
N ARG A 140 -2.72 -0.42 5.60
CA ARG A 140 -2.16 0.28 6.76
C ARG A 140 -1.54 1.62 6.37
N MET A 141 -0.71 1.65 5.32
CA MET A 141 0.00 2.85 4.88
C MET A 141 -0.96 3.92 4.32
N PHE A 142 -1.77 3.56 3.32
CA PHE A 142 -2.51 4.52 2.50
C PHE A 142 -4.00 4.65 2.82
N TYR A 143 -4.53 3.77 3.65
CA TYR A 143 -5.89 3.90 4.17
C TYR A 143 -5.92 4.33 5.63
N LEU A 144 -5.11 3.73 6.50
CA LEU A 144 -5.08 4.10 7.92
C LEU A 144 -4.08 5.22 8.26
N GLY A 145 -3.06 5.43 7.44
CA GLY A 145 -2.01 6.42 7.68
C GLY A 145 -0.94 5.96 8.67
N ASP A 146 -0.74 4.64 8.78
CA ASP A 146 0.27 4.08 9.65
C ASP A 146 1.68 4.48 9.16
N THR A 147 2.44 5.12 10.03
CA THR A 147 3.79 5.64 9.72
C THR A 147 4.88 4.57 9.80
N ASP A 148 4.53 3.38 10.33
CA ASP A 148 5.52 2.38 10.68
C ASP A 148 5.29 1.02 10.02
N VAL A 149 5.14 1.01 8.71
CA VAL A 149 5.00 -0.20 7.88
C VAL A 149 6.18 -0.33 6.92
N MET A 150 6.81 -1.52 6.90
CA MET A 150 7.85 -1.90 5.93
C MET A 150 7.39 -3.11 5.12
N PRO A 151 6.98 -2.93 3.86
CA PRO A 151 6.50 -4.02 3.02
C PRO A 151 7.68 -4.79 2.39
N ILE A 152 8.42 -5.57 3.20
CA ILE A 152 9.66 -6.27 2.79
C ILE A 152 9.47 -7.23 1.61
N ASN A 153 8.24 -7.69 1.36
CA ASN A 153 7.93 -8.56 0.23
C ASN A 153 7.61 -7.81 -1.07
N ASP A 154 7.49 -6.47 -1.02
CA ASP A 154 7.26 -5.65 -2.20
C ASP A 154 8.49 -5.64 -3.13
N LEU A 155 8.26 -5.80 -4.44
CA LEU A 155 9.34 -5.87 -5.42
C LEU A 155 10.13 -4.56 -5.53
N GLY A 156 9.44 -3.42 -5.48
CA GLY A 156 10.10 -2.11 -5.51
C GLY A 156 10.97 -1.91 -4.27
N ILE A 157 10.46 -2.31 -3.08
CA ILE A 157 11.25 -2.26 -1.84
C ILE A 157 12.48 -3.17 -1.94
N LYS A 158 12.36 -4.36 -2.51
CA LYS A 158 13.52 -5.27 -2.73
C LYS A 158 14.57 -4.64 -3.64
N HIS A 159 14.14 -4.03 -4.75
CA HIS A 159 15.07 -3.34 -5.66
C HIS A 159 15.74 -2.13 -4.99
N ALA A 160 14.98 -1.32 -4.27
CA ALA A 160 15.54 -0.17 -3.56
C ALA A 160 16.45 -0.59 -2.39
N HIS A 161 16.14 -1.70 -1.69
CA HIS A 161 17.06 -2.26 -0.68
C HIS A 161 18.40 -2.64 -1.31
N GLN A 162 18.37 -3.36 -2.44
CA GLN A 162 19.60 -3.72 -3.16
C GLN A 162 20.41 -2.49 -3.58
N TYR A 163 19.75 -1.39 -3.90
CA TYR A 163 20.44 -0.15 -4.26
C TYR A 163 21.04 0.58 -3.05
N PHE A 164 20.27 0.75 -1.97
CA PHE A 164 20.71 1.52 -0.79
C PHE A 164 21.52 0.72 0.22
N PHE A 165 21.29 -0.59 0.31
CA PHE A 165 21.72 -1.46 1.42
C PHE A 165 22.27 -2.81 0.93
N SER A 166 22.93 -2.87 -0.22
CA SER A 166 23.37 -4.12 -0.87
C SER A 166 24.22 -5.03 0.03
N GLU A 167 24.95 -4.47 0.99
CA GLU A 167 25.79 -5.22 1.93
C GLU A 167 25.04 -5.79 3.13
N HIS A 168 23.74 -5.49 3.24
CA HIS A 168 22.90 -5.87 4.37
C HIS A 168 21.81 -6.87 3.96
N GLN A 169 21.56 -7.86 4.82
CA GLN A 169 20.47 -8.78 4.61
C GLN A 169 19.12 -8.10 4.87
N MET A 170 18.22 -8.20 3.89
CA MET A 170 16.87 -7.67 4.01
C MET A 170 16.01 -8.54 4.94
N ASN A 171 15.63 -8.00 6.08
CA ASN A 171 14.71 -8.61 7.04
C ASN A 171 14.11 -7.53 7.97
N ASP A 172 13.11 -7.88 8.79
CA ASP A 172 12.44 -6.92 9.67
C ASP A 172 13.41 -6.29 10.69
N LYS A 173 14.37 -7.08 11.22
CA LYS A 173 15.37 -6.60 12.18
C LYS A 173 16.26 -5.50 11.62
N PHE A 174 16.62 -5.59 10.34
CA PHE A 174 17.38 -4.56 9.64
C PHE A 174 16.67 -3.21 9.69
N TYR A 175 15.33 -3.21 9.55
CA TYR A 175 14.54 -1.99 9.51
C TYR A 175 14.06 -1.46 10.87
N GLU A 176 14.39 -2.15 11.99
CA GLU A 176 14.02 -1.70 13.34
C GLU A 176 14.54 -0.28 13.69
N PRO A 177 15.77 0.13 13.33
CA PRO A 177 16.25 1.48 13.62
C PRO A 177 15.43 2.60 12.99
N PHE A 178 14.69 2.31 11.91
CA PHE A 178 13.89 3.30 11.20
C PHE A 178 12.49 3.53 11.80
N ARG A 179 12.11 2.82 12.88
CA ARG A 179 10.87 3.07 13.61
C ARG A 179 10.87 4.48 14.21
N PRO A 180 9.72 5.14 14.27
CA PRO A 180 8.39 4.76 13.74
C PRO A 180 8.14 5.26 12.29
N TRP A 181 9.17 5.44 11.47
CA TRP A 181 9.13 6.12 10.17
C TRP A 181 9.29 5.17 8.97
N ARG A 182 9.07 3.85 9.15
CA ARG A 182 9.31 2.86 8.09
C ARG A 182 8.43 3.07 6.85
N THR A 183 7.20 3.57 6.99
CA THR A 183 6.36 3.96 5.86
C THR A 183 7.00 5.08 5.04
N TYR A 184 7.55 6.11 5.69
CA TYR A 184 8.24 7.19 4.99
C TYR A 184 9.52 6.71 4.30
N LEU A 185 10.27 5.79 4.94
CA LEU A 185 11.41 5.14 4.27
C LEU A 185 10.95 4.40 3.02
N SER A 186 9.88 3.62 3.09
CA SER A 186 9.32 2.90 1.94
C SER A 186 8.93 3.85 0.80
N LEU A 187 8.34 5.01 1.13
CA LEU A 187 8.01 6.04 0.14
C LEU A 187 9.24 6.61 -0.55
N PHE A 188 10.31 6.89 0.19
CA PHE A 188 11.60 7.32 -0.38
C PHE A 188 12.22 6.23 -1.24
N MET A 189 12.18 4.97 -0.80
CA MET A 189 12.68 3.82 -1.55
C MET A 189 11.94 3.67 -2.89
N TRP A 190 10.62 3.72 -2.91
CA TRP A 190 9.86 3.68 -4.16
C TRP A 190 10.15 4.89 -5.06
N LYS A 191 10.26 6.08 -4.49
CA LYS A 191 10.55 7.31 -5.23
C LYS A 191 11.92 7.27 -5.89
N SER A 192 12.90 6.56 -5.32
CA SER A 192 14.25 6.43 -5.91
C SER A 192 14.29 5.60 -7.19
N LEU A 193 13.23 4.83 -7.48
CA LEU A 193 13.10 3.98 -8.67
C LEU A 193 12.35 4.65 -9.83
N SER A 194 11.95 5.92 -9.69
CA SER A 194 11.07 6.66 -10.63
C SER A 194 11.85 7.51 -11.62
#